data_66aeb34f9c2f50e495b372c2f53099cd
#
_entry.id   66aeb34f9c2f50e495b372c2f53099cd
#
_cell.length_a   1.000
_cell.length_b   1.000
_cell.length_c   1.000
_cell.angle_alpha   90.00
_cell.angle_beta   90.00
_cell.angle_gamma   90.00
#
_symmetry.space_group_name_H-M   'P 1'
#
loop_
_entity.id
_entity.type
_entity.pdbx_description
1 polymer ?
#
loop_
_entity_poly.entity_id
_entity_poly.type
_entity_poly.pdbx_seq_one_letter_code
_entity_poly.pdbx_strand_id
1 'polypeptide(L)'
;LIKSWGLNVITGKNLYNQYHQFSGTDVQRASDLNEMISNPEVSAILCARGGYGTLRLLDLINLREVQLNPKWIVGFSDITVLHGMLNSWFMVETIHGAMPFTFPPDGNDNESTTSMKKVLFGEAPTYAIPPHPLNRQGKAQGRLIGGNLSIIHSICRTNADITTDGKILFIEDLDEYLYHIDRLIMSLKMGRKLKNLAGLVVGSMNDMHDNEVPCGKNAHEI
;
A
#
# COMPACT_ATOMS: atom_id res chain seq x y z
N LEU A 1 17.96 10.37 -5.31
CA LEU A 1 16.77 11.09 -4.88
C LEU A 1 16.71 11.22 -3.34
N ILE A 2 16.62 10.14 -2.55
CA ILE A 2 16.47 10.21 -1.07
C ILE A 2 17.62 10.99 -0.42
N LYS A 3 18.86 10.77 -0.86
CA LYS A 3 20.03 11.51 -0.37
C LYS A 3 19.96 13.01 -0.70
N SER A 4 19.37 13.41 -1.83
CA SER A 4 19.19 14.83 -2.17
C SER A 4 18.17 15.54 -1.26
N TRP A 5 17.35 14.78 -0.53
CA TRP A 5 16.47 15.33 0.51
C TRP A 5 17.19 15.54 1.85
N GLY A 6 18.49 15.26 1.93
CA GLY A 6 19.27 15.37 3.16
C GLY A 6 19.17 14.15 4.08
N LEU A 7 18.63 13.04 3.61
CA LEU A 7 18.47 11.82 4.39
C LEU A 7 19.63 10.85 4.16
N ASN A 8 20.06 10.16 5.21
CA ASN A 8 20.98 9.04 5.12
C ASN A 8 20.23 7.78 4.70
N VAL A 9 20.84 6.97 3.84
CA VAL A 9 20.24 5.74 3.34
C VAL A 9 21.05 4.55 3.82
N ILE A 10 20.38 3.66 4.54
CA ILE A 10 20.88 2.34 4.94
C ILE A 10 20.14 1.30 4.09
N THR A 11 20.85 0.38 3.50
CA THR A 11 20.26 -0.71 2.69
C THR A 11 20.24 -2.01 3.47
N GLY A 12 19.18 -2.79 3.32
CA GLY A 12 19.13 -4.15 3.85
C GLY A 12 20.23 -5.02 3.25
N LYS A 13 20.81 -5.91 4.04
CA LYS A 13 21.94 -6.76 3.64
C LYS A 13 21.59 -7.70 2.50
N ASN A 14 20.32 -8.13 2.45
CA ASN A 14 19.84 -9.09 1.47
C ASN A 14 19.09 -8.44 0.30
N LEU A 15 19.07 -7.09 0.21
CA LEU A 15 18.30 -6.35 -0.79
C LEU A 15 18.57 -6.80 -2.24
N TYR A 16 19.80 -7.16 -2.55
CA TYR A 16 20.23 -7.59 -3.89
C TYR A 16 20.36 -9.12 -4.04
N ASN A 17 19.98 -9.88 -3.02
CA ASN A 17 19.95 -11.33 -3.11
C ASN A 17 18.87 -11.78 -4.08
N GLN A 18 19.04 -12.97 -4.64
CA GLN A 18 18.08 -13.61 -5.51
C GLN A 18 17.75 -15.01 -5.02
N TYR A 19 16.46 -15.29 -4.86
CA TYR A 19 15.92 -16.61 -4.59
C TYR A 19 14.63 -16.77 -5.40
N HIS A 20 14.73 -17.42 -6.56
CA HIS A 20 13.67 -17.43 -7.58
C HIS A 20 13.24 -15.99 -7.94
N GLN A 21 11.98 -15.64 -7.70
CA GLN A 21 11.43 -14.29 -7.97
C GLN A 21 11.57 -13.31 -6.80
N PHE A 22 12.19 -13.74 -5.69
CA PHE A 22 12.33 -12.93 -4.47
C PHE A 22 13.75 -12.40 -4.30
N SER A 23 13.90 -11.30 -3.58
CA SER A 23 15.19 -10.80 -3.09
C SER A 23 15.65 -11.58 -1.84
N GLY A 24 16.01 -12.85 -2.03
CA GLY A 24 16.36 -13.75 -0.94
C GLY A 24 15.20 -14.59 -0.40
N THR A 25 15.51 -15.49 0.52
CA THR A 25 14.52 -16.34 1.20
C THR A 25 13.60 -15.52 2.11
N ASP A 26 12.47 -16.09 2.54
CA ASP A 26 11.55 -15.42 3.48
C ASP A 26 12.28 -14.99 4.76
N VAL A 27 13.17 -15.84 5.29
CA VAL A 27 13.98 -15.53 6.48
C VAL A 27 14.92 -14.35 6.24
N GLN A 28 15.60 -14.30 5.09
CA GLN A 28 16.51 -13.20 4.75
C GLN A 28 15.76 -11.88 4.61
N ARG A 29 14.63 -11.87 3.90
CA ARG A 29 13.79 -10.67 3.73
C ARG A 29 13.22 -10.17 5.05
N ALA A 30 12.73 -11.10 5.89
CA ALA A 30 12.24 -10.78 7.22
C ALA A 30 13.35 -10.26 8.15
N SER A 31 14.57 -10.82 8.05
CA SER A 31 15.73 -10.37 8.81
C SER A 31 16.08 -8.91 8.49
N ASP A 32 16.11 -8.54 7.21
CA ASP A 32 16.37 -7.16 6.81
C ASP A 32 15.32 -6.20 7.37
N LEU A 33 14.04 -6.58 7.27
CA LEU A 33 12.96 -5.73 7.78
C LEU A 33 13.01 -5.62 9.31
N ASN A 34 13.25 -6.71 10.04
CA ASN A 34 13.40 -6.69 11.48
C ASN A 34 14.61 -5.85 11.94
N GLU A 35 15.73 -5.93 11.22
CA GLU A 35 16.92 -5.09 11.50
C GLU A 35 16.57 -3.59 11.36
N MET A 36 15.87 -3.21 10.28
CA MET A 36 15.46 -1.81 10.09
C MET A 36 14.39 -1.37 11.13
N ILE A 37 13.48 -2.26 11.49
CA ILE A 37 12.47 -1.96 12.51
C ILE A 37 13.12 -1.73 13.87
N SER A 38 14.07 -2.55 14.27
CA SER A 38 14.74 -2.45 15.60
C SER A 38 15.81 -1.36 15.68
N ASN A 39 16.32 -0.88 14.55
CA ASN A 39 17.37 0.14 14.53
C ASN A 39 16.82 1.54 14.93
N PRO A 40 17.24 2.12 16.06
CA PRO A 40 16.74 3.42 16.53
C PRO A 40 17.13 4.61 15.63
N GLU A 41 18.14 4.45 14.77
CA GLU A 41 18.57 5.49 13.83
C GLU A 41 17.70 5.53 12.55
N VAL A 42 16.89 4.50 12.32
CA VAL A 42 15.99 4.42 11.17
C VAL A 42 14.64 5.04 11.52
N SER A 43 14.29 6.13 10.85
CA SER A 43 12.99 6.80 11.00
C SER A 43 11.97 6.39 9.93
N ALA A 44 12.41 5.90 8.78
CA ALA A 44 11.55 5.44 7.69
C ALA A 44 12.14 4.22 6.99
N ILE A 45 11.28 3.28 6.63
CA ILE A 45 11.61 2.07 5.86
C ILE A 45 10.88 2.17 4.52
N LEU A 46 11.65 2.37 3.45
CA LEU A 46 11.14 2.38 2.10
C LEU A 46 11.28 0.98 1.50
N CYS A 47 10.17 0.34 1.20
CA CYS A 47 10.19 -0.93 0.48
C CYS A 47 10.74 -0.71 -0.93
N ALA A 48 11.69 -1.52 -1.37
CA ALA A 48 12.40 -1.29 -2.63
C ALA A 48 11.47 -1.40 -3.85
N ARG A 49 10.54 -2.36 -3.79
CA ARG A 49 9.49 -2.60 -4.78
C ARG A 49 8.35 -3.41 -4.17
N GLY A 50 7.19 -3.43 -4.85
CA GLY A 50 6.12 -4.38 -4.61
C GLY A 50 6.41 -5.76 -5.20
N GLY A 51 5.40 -6.39 -5.76
CA GLY A 51 5.49 -7.70 -6.37
C GLY A 51 4.68 -8.72 -5.60
N TYR A 52 5.33 -9.68 -4.94
CA TYR A 52 4.66 -10.78 -4.25
C TYR A 52 5.49 -11.26 -3.05
N GLY A 53 4.80 -11.71 -2.00
CA GLY A 53 5.40 -12.48 -0.92
C GLY A 53 5.51 -11.77 0.41
N THR A 54 4.98 -10.55 0.57
CA THR A 54 4.95 -9.87 1.89
C THR A 54 4.11 -10.65 2.90
N LEU A 55 3.00 -11.24 2.46
CA LEU A 55 2.15 -12.08 3.32
C LEU A 55 2.91 -13.25 3.95
N ARG A 56 3.92 -13.81 3.26
CA ARG A 56 4.77 -14.90 3.74
C ARG A 56 5.68 -14.51 4.90
N LEU A 57 5.87 -13.22 5.11
CA LEU A 57 6.79 -12.69 6.12
C LEU A 57 6.11 -12.42 7.46
N LEU A 58 4.78 -12.37 7.53
CA LEU A 58 4.05 -11.86 8.70
C LEU A 58 4.41 -12.57 10.00
N ASP A 59 4.58 -13.90 9.95
CA ASP A 59 4.95 -14.70 11.13
C ASP A 59 6.45 -14.58 11.51
N LEU A 60 7.26 -13.94 10.63
CA LEU A 60 8.69 -13.76 10.80
C LEU A 60 9.09 -12.33 11.19
N ILE A 61 8.13 -11.38 11.14
CA ILE A 61 8.38 -9.96 11.38
C ILE A 61 7.86 -9.56 12.75
N ASN A 62 8.67 -8.86 13.53
CA ASN A 62 8.27 -8.27 14.80
C ASN A 62 7.63 -6.88 14.61
N LEU A 63 6.42 -6.84 14.05
CA LEU A 63 5.71 -5.58 13.81
C LEU A 63 5.31 -4.85 15.12
N ARG A 64 5.27 -5.55 16.26
CA ARG A 64 5.02 -4.91 17.56
C ARG A 64 6.08 -3.86 17.90
N GLU A 65 7.31 -4.07 17.46
CA GLU A 65 8.40 -3.11 17.67
C GLU A 65 8.12 -1.77 16.99
N VAL A 66 7.42 -1.77 15.84
CA VAL A 66 7.01 -0.54 15.15
C VAL A 66 6.03 0.29 16.01
N GLN A 67 5.20 -0.35 16.84
CA GLN A 67 4.31 0.35 17.76
C GLN A 67 5.08 1.02 18.90
N LEU A 68 6.11 0.36 19.41
CA LEU A 68 6.96 0.86 20.51
C LEU A 68 7.93 1.95 20.06
N ASN A 69 8.39 1.84 18.81
CA ASN A 69 9.33 2.75 18.18
C ASN A 69 8.83 3.11 16.77
N PRO A 70 7.86 4.04 16.66
CA PRO A 70 7.17 4.31 15.41
C PRO A 70 8.10 4.76 14.29
N LYS A 71 7.95 4.16 13.13
CA LYS A 71 8.68 4.46 11.89
C LYS A 71 7.70 4.50 10.73
N TRP A 72 7.97 5.34 9.75
CA TRP A 72 7.25 5.28 8.50
C TRP A 72 7.56 3.98 7.75
N ILE A 73 6.53 3.22 7.40
CA ILE A 73 6.62 2.13 6.42
C ILE A 73 6.02 2.64 5.12
N VAL A 74 6.82 2.66 4.07
CA VAL A 74 6.47 3.28 2.78
C VAL A 74 6.47 2.24 1.67
N GLY A 75 5.42 2.23 0.88
CA GLY A 75 5.29 1.38 -0.31
C GLY A 75 3.84 1.28 -0.78
N PHE A 76 3.60 0.55 -1.84
CA PHE A 76 2.27 0.25 -2.40
C PHE A 76 2.22 -1.17 -2.95
N SER A 77 1.11 -1.56 -3.61
CA SER A 77 0.93 -2.92 -4.14
C SER A 77 1.01 -3.97 -3.02
N ASP A 78 1.90 -4.97 -3.09
CA ASP A 78 2.08 -6.05 -2.10
C ASP A 78 2.34 -5.52 -0.67
N ILE A 79 2.82 -4.29 -0.52
CA ILE A 79 3.06 -3.64 0.78
C ILE A 79 1.74 -3.31 1.51
N THR A 80 0.61 -3.35 0.83
CA THR A 80 -0.73 -3.26 1.42
C THR A 80 -0.91 -4.27 2.57
N VAL A 81 -0.25 -5.41 2.53
CA VAL A 81 -0.23 -6.38 3.64
C VAL A 81 0.29 -5.75 4.94
N LEU A 82 1.42 -5.04 4.87
CA LEU A 82 2.00 -4.35 6.04
C LEU A 82 1.13 -3.19 6.50
N HIS A 83 0.58 -2.41 5.55
CA HIS A 83 -0.36 -1.33 5.87
C HIS A 83 -1.57 -1.85 6.63
N GLY A 84 -2.18 -2.95 6.14
CA GLY A 84 -3.31 -3.59 6.79
C GLY A 84 -2.99 -4.03 8.23
N MET A 85 -1.90 -4.75 8.41
CA MET A 85 -1.46 -5.27 9.70
C MET A 85 -1.15 -4.16 10.70
N LEU A 86 -0.32 -3.19 10.31
CA LEU A 86 0.10 -2.08 11.18
C LEU A 86 -1.07 -1.18 11.57
N ASN A 87 -1.96 -0.88 10.64
CA ASN A 87 -3.12 -0.06 10.91
C ASN A 87 -4.15 -0.77 11.79
N SER A 88 -4.44 -2.06 11.51
CA SER A 88 -5.52 -2.79 12.21
C SER A 88 -5.13 -3.22 13.62
N TRP A 89 -3.90 -3.66 13.82
CA TRP A 89 -3.47 -4.24 15.11
C TRP A 89 -2.70 -3.27 15.99
N PHE A 90 -1.93 -2.38 15.38
CA PHE A 90 -1.00 -1.54 16.11
C PHE A 90 -1.37 -0.06 16.07
N MET A 91 -2.38 0.32 15.27
CA MET A 91 -2.85 1.70 15.11
C MET A 91 -1.74 2.65 14.62
N VAL A 92 -0.75 2.10 13.91
CA VAL A 92 0.37 2.85 13.35
C VAL A 92 0.04 3.32 11.93
N GLU A 93 0.32 4.59 11.66
CA GLU A 93 0.18 5.18 10.34
C GLU A 93 1.31 4.73 9.42
N THR A 94 1.00 4.55 8.14
CA THR A 94 1.94 4.14 7.10
C THR A 94 1.71 4.97 5.83
N ILE A 95 2.63 4.93 4.89
CA ILE A 95 2.53 5.71 3.65
C ILE A 95 2.34 4.77 2.47
N HIS A 96 1.14 4.81 1.86
CA HIS A 96 0.93 4.27 0.53
C HIS A 96 1.56 5.23 -0.47
N GLY A 97 2.77 4.93 -0.93
CA GLY A 97 3.58 5.89 -1.67
C GLY A 97 4.64 5.24 -2.54
N ALA A 98 5.29 6.06 -3.37
CA ALA A 98 6.30 5.62 -4.32
C ALA A 98 7.43 4.82 -3.66
N MET A 99 7.89 3.82 -4.38
CA MET A 99 9.03 2.96 -3.98
C MET A 99 10.25 3.26 -4.87
N PRO A 100 11.48 2.98 -4.41
CA PRO A 100 12.69 3.21 -5.19
C PRO A 100 12.61 2.70 -6.64
N PHE A 101 11.97 1.57 -6.89
CA PHE A 101 11.75 1.02 -8.22
C PHE A 101 10.95 1.96 -9.17
N THR A 102 10.08 2.81 -8.62
CA THR A 102 9.22 3.73 -9.37
C THR A 102 9.72 5.18 -9.33
N PHE A 103 10.88 5.43 -8.74
CA PHE A 103 11.44 6.78 -8.73
C PHE A 103 11.86 7.22 -10.15
N PRO A 104 11.74 8.51 -10.46
CA PRO A 104 12.21 9.02 -11.74
C PRO A 104 13.68 8.68 -12.00
N PRO A 105 14.02 8.15 -13.18
CA PRO A 105 15.37 7.71 -13.50
C PRO A 105 16.38 8.86 -13.58
N ASP A 106 15.91 10.09 -13.82
CA ASP A 106 16.72 11.31 -13.83
C ASP A 106 17.09 11.81 -12.43
N GLY A 107 16.55 11.18 -11.38
CA GLY A 107 16.81 11.54 -9.99
C GLY A 107 16.10 12.82 -9.52
N ASN A 108 15.23 13.40 -10.33
CA ASN A 108 14.44 14.55 -9.96
C ASN A 108 13.15 14.14 -9.22
N ASP A 109 12.58 15.07 -8.46
CA ASP A 109 11.26 14.86 -7.86
C ASP A 109 10.15 14.96 -8.92
N ASN A 110 9.16 14.08 -8.81
CA ASN A 110 7.85 14.22 -9.47
C ASN A 110 6.77 14.48 -8.42
N GLU A 111 5.50 14.55 -8.85
CA GLU A 111 4.38 14.80 -7.94
C GLU A 111 4.30 13.76 -6.81
N SER A 112 4.46 12.47 -7.14
CA SER A 112 4.37 11.37 -6.17
C SER A 112 5.51 11.42 -5.14
N THR A 113 6.75 11.63 -5.58
CA THR A 113 7.91 11.71 -4.68
C THR A 113 7.90 13.00 -3.87
N THR A 114 7.44 14.13 -4.45
CA THR A 114 7.26 15.40 -3.75
C THR A 114 6.21 15.27 -2.64
N SER A 115 5.07 14.63 -2.93
CA SER A 115 4.02 14.37 -1.95
C SER A 115 4.53 13.47 -0.82
N MET A 116 5.21 12.37 -1.17
CA MET A 116 5.81 11.46 -0.18
C MET A 116 6.83 12.19 0.70
N LYS A 117 7.69 13.02 0.13
CA LYS A 117 8.65 13.84 0.87
C LYS A 117 7.97 14.72 1.90
N LYS A 118 6.91 15.44 1.52
CA LYS A 118 6.13 16.29 2.45
C LYS A 118 5.65 15.49 3.65
N VAL A 119 5.04 14.33 3.42
CA VAL A 119 4.54 13.47 4.51
C VAL A 119 5.68 12.98 5.40
N LEU A 120 6.79 12.53 4.82
CA LEU A 120 7.98 12.10 5.59
C LEU A 120 8.54 13.20 6.49
N PHE A 121 8.42 14.46 6.08
CA PHE A 121 8.85 15.62 6.87
C PHE A 121 7.72 16.24 7.73
N GLY A 122 6.59 15.56 7.89
CA GLY A 122 5.51 15.92 8.80
C GLY A 122 4.47 16.92 8.26
N GLU A 123 4.47 17.15 6.95
CA GLU A 123 3.44 17.97 6.32
C GLU A 123 2.20 17.12 5.98
N ALA A 124 1.02 17.59 6.32
CA ALA A 124 -0.23 16.93 5.92
C ALA A 124 -0.46 17.07 4.40
N PRO A 125 -0.67 15.97 3.66
CA PRO A 125 -0.91 16.05 2.23
C PRO A 125 -2.31 16.59 1.94
N THR A 126 -2.41 17.38 0.88
CA THR A 126 -3.68 17.85 0.32
C THR A 126 -3.67 17.63 -1.16
N TYR A 127 -4.71 16.98 -1.69
CA TYR A 127 -4.84 16.68 -3.09
C TYR A 127 -6.11 17.31 -3.66
N ALA A 128 -5.99 17.96 -4.81
CA ALA A 128 -7.12 18.40 -5.61
C ALA A 128 -7.17 17.52 -6.87
N ILE A 129 -8.24 16.78 -7.04
CA ILE A 129 -8.44 15.93 -8.20
C ILE A 129 -9.55 16.48 -9.09
N PRO A 130 -9.46 16.35 -10.42
CA PRO A 130 -10.54 16.74 -11.32
C PRO A 130 -11.86 16.03 -10.95
N PRO A 131 -13.00 16.70 -11.17
CA PRO A 131 -14.29 16.06 -10.96
C PRO A 131 -14.48 14.89 -11.93
N HIS A 132 -15.12 13.82 -11.43
CA HIS A 132 -15.47 12.66 -12.25
C HIS A 132 -16.99 12.43 -12.19
N PRO A 133 -17.66 11.99 -13.30
CA PRO A 133 -19.12 11.79 -13.33
C PRO A 133 -19.63 10.79 -12.26
N LEU A 134 -18.83 9.84 -11.86
CA LEU A 134 -19.17 8.86 -10.82
C LEU A 134 -18.96 9.39 -9.40
N ASN A 135 -18.38 10.57 -9.22
CA ASN A 135 -18.20 11.14 -7.88
C ASN A 135 -19.56 11.47 -7.24
N ARG A 136 -19.72 11.04 -6.00
CA ARG A 136 -20.85 11.47 -5.17
C ARG A 136 -20.47 12.75 -4.42
N GLN A 137 -21.34 13.75 -4.50
CA GLN A 137 -21.16 15.00 -3.78
C GLN A 137 -21.30 14.77 -2.26
N GLY A 138 -20.45 15.43 -1.48
CA GLY A 138 -20.49 15.33 -0.03
C GLY A 138 -19.15 15.60 0.62
N LYS A 139 -19.14 15.44 1.94
CA LYS A 139 -17.93 15.48 2.79
C LYS A 139 -17.92 14.25 3.68
N ALA A 140 -16.76 13.66 3.85
CA ALA A 140 -16.55 12.57 4.78
C ALA A 140 -15.31 12.84 5.63
N GLN A 141 -15.32 12.32 6.85
CA GLN A 141 -14.18 12.34 7.76
C GLN A 141 -14.02 10.95 8.35
N GLY A 142 -12.81 10.49 8.43
CA GLY A 142 -12.48 9.18 8.98
C GLY A 142 -11.02 8.83 8.73
N ARG A 143 -10.56 7.78 9.39
CA ARG A 143 -9.23 7.23 9.14
C ARG A 143 -9.18 6.67 7.72
N LEU A 144 -8.14 7.03 6.96
CA LEU A 144 -7.86 6.46 5.65
C LEU A 144 -7.19 5.09 5.82
N ILE A 145 -7.74 4.09 5.18
CA ILE A 145 -7.18 2.72 5.12
C ILE A 145 -7.31 2.19 3.71
N GLY A 146 -6.60 1.14 3.38
CA GLY A 146 -6.74 0.47 2.09
C GLY A 146 -5.41 0.28 1.37
N GLY A 147 -5.45 0.30 0.05
CA GLY A 147 -4.34 0.05 -0.87
C GLY A 147 -4.76 -0.77 -2.08
N ASN A 148 -3.92 -1.72 -2.50
CA ASN A 148 -4.20 -2.58 -3.64
C ASN A 148 -5.39 -3.50 -3.37
N LEU A 149 -6.38 -3.50 -4.27
CA LEU A 149 -7.66 -4.19 -4.11
C LEU A 149 -7.49 -5.72 -4.06
N SER A 150 -6.66 -6.29 -4.94
CA SER A 150 -6.37 -7.73 -4.97
C SER A 150 -5.70 -8.17 -3.67
N ILE A 151 -4.80 -7.36 -3.13
CA ILE A 151 -4.14 -7.63 -1.85
C ILE A 151 -5.13 -7.50 -0.69
N ILE A 152 -5.96 -6.45 -0.65
CA ILE A 152 -7.02 -6.30 0.36
C ILE A 152 -7.91 -7.55 0.38
N HIS A 153 -8.31 -8.05 -0.79
CA HIS A 153 -9.11 -9.26 -0.88
C HIS A 153 -8.35 -10.49 -0.35
N SER A 154 -7.07 -10.64 -0.70
CA SER A 154 -6.25 -11.79 -0.31
C SER A 154 -6.01 -11.87 1.19
N ILE A 155 -5.99 -10.72 1.89
CA ILE A 155 -5.79 -10.67 3.35
C ILE A 155 -7.10 -10.74 4.14
N CYS A 156 -8.28 -10.76 3.47
CA CYS A 156 -9.56 -10.91 4.16
C CYS A 156 -9.57 -12.17 5.04
N ARG A 157 -10.00 -12.01 6.30
CA ARG A 157 -10.05 -13.06 7.33
C ARG A 157 -8.70 -13.63 7.75
N THR A 158 -7.60 -12.98 7.40
CA THR A 158 -6.27 -13.26 7.95
C THR A 158 -5.96 -12.30 9.11
N ASN A 159 -4.79 -12.48 9.73
CA ASN A 159 -4.28 -11.53 10.75
C ASN A 159 -3.98 -10.14 10.17
N ALA A 160 -3.86 -10.00 8.85
CA ALA A 160 -3.64 -8.71 8.18
C ALA A 160 -4.96 -8.07 7.71
N ASP A 161 -6.12 -8.68 7.97
CA ASP A 161 -7.42 -8.17 7.53
C ASP A 161 -7.71 -6.77 8.08
N ILE A 162 -8.24 -5.89 7.23
CA ILE A 162 -8.55 -4.51 7.59
C ILE A 162 -10.01 -4.38 8.08
N THR A 163 -10.20 -3.62 9.14
CA THR A 163 -11.53 -3.22 9.61
C THR A 163 -11.92 -1.91 8.94
N THR A 164 -13.06 -1.91 8.22
CA THR A 164 -13.49 -0.79 7.37
C THR A 164 -14.58 0.09 7.96
N ASP A 165 -15.26 -0.36 9.02
CA ASP A 165 -16.38 0.36 9.62
C ASP A 165 -15.98 1.76 10.11
N GLY A 166 -16.72 2.77 9.65
CA GLY A 166 -16.49 4.17 9.98
C GLY A 166 -15.23 4.79 9.38
N LYS A 167 -14.58 4.10 8.46
CA LYS A 167 -13.32 4.56 7.85
C LYS A 167 -13.52 4.95 6.39
N ILE A 168 -12.55 5.68 5.84
CA ILE A 168 -12.45 5.96 4.42
C ILE A 168 -11.60 4.85 3.80
N LEU A 169 -12.19 4.05 2.91
CA LEU A 169 -11.49 3.00 2.19
C LEU A 169 -10.89 3.57 0.91
N PHE A 170 -9.59 3.42 0.73
CA PHE A 170 -8.88 3.68 -0.52
C PHE A 170 -8.60 2.35 -1.22
N ILE A 171 -8.89 2.27 -2.51
CA ILE A 171 -8.57 1.12 -3.35
C ILE A 171 -7.94 1.56 -4.67
N GLU A 172 -6.98 0.82 -5.13
CA GLU A 172 -6.38 0.92 -6.47
C GLU A 172 -6.00 -0.48 -6.94
N ASP A 173 -5.81 -0.70 -8.24
CA ASP A 173 -5.25 -1.95 -8.76
C ASP A 173 -4.54 -1.74 -10.09
N LEU A 174 -3.79 -2.75 -10.51
CA LEU A 174 -2.96 -2.75 -11.70
C LEU A 174 -2.97 -4.14 -12.36
N ASP A 175 -3.06 -4.18 -13.70
CA ASP A 175 -2.84 -5.39 -14.51
C ASP A 175 -3.82 -6.53 -14.18
N GLU A 176 -5.11 -6.17 -13.97
CA GLU A 176 -6.17 -7.11 -13.64
C GLU A 176 -7.21 -7.21 -14.76
N TYR A 177 -7.90 -8.36 -14.84
CA TYR A 177 -9.06 -8.50 -15.70
C TYR A 177 -10.30 -7.84 -15.10
N LEU A 178 -11.13 -7.19 -15.92
CA LEU A 178 -12.34 -6.51 -15.48
C LEU A 178 -13.30 -7.43 -14.74
N TYR A 179 -13.47 -8.69 -15.20
CA TYR A 179 -14.30 -9.67 -14.47
C TYR A 179 -13.72 -10.01 -13.09
N HIS A 180 -12.40 -9.91 -12.94
CA HIS A 180 -11.74 -10.14 -11.64
C HIS A 180 -11.97 -8.96 -10.71
N ILE A 181 -11.86 -7.72 -11.20
CA ILE A 181 -12.24 -6.52 -10.43
C ILE A 181 -13.69 -6.64 -9.91
N ASP A 182 -14.66 -7.00 -10.78
CA ASP A 182 -16.04 -7.21 -10.36
C ASP A 182 -16.13 -8.26 -9.24
N ARG A 183 -15.47 -9.40 -9.40
CA ARG A 183 -15.42 -10.46 -8.39
C ARG A 183 -14.84 -9.96 -7.07
N LEU A 184 -13.76 -9.19 -7.09
CA LEU A 184 -13.11 -8.63 -5.89
C LEU A 184 -14.07 -7.68 -5.17
N ILE A 185 -14.70 -6.75 -5.89
CA ILE A 185 -15.68 -5.80 -5.33
C ILE A 185 -16.89 -6.55 -4.74
N MET A 186 -17.44 -7.53 -5.46
CA MET A 186 -18.54 -8.35 -4.97
C MET A 186 -18.15 -9.13 -3.71
N SER A 187 -16.93 -9.66 -3.65
CA SER A 187 -16.42 -10.34 -2.46
C SER A 187 -16.32 -9.40 -1.25
N LEU A 188 -15.78 -8.20 -1.43
CA LEU A 188 -15.73 -7.17 -0.37
C LEU A 188 -17.16 -6.77 0.08
N LYS A 189 -18.10 -6.63 -0.85
CA LYS A 189 -19.50 -6.34 -0.57
C LYS A 189 -20.15 -7.47 0.25
N MET A 190 -20.01 -8.72 -0.17
CA MET A 190 -20.53 -9.89 0.53
C MET A 190 -19.86 -10.07 1.90
N GLY A 191 -18.57 -9.75 2.01
CA GLY A 191 -17.81 -9.71 3.26
C GLY A 191 -18.14 -8.50 4.16
N ARG A 192 -19.09 -7.65 3.77
CA ARG A 192 -19.54 -6.43 4.48
C ARG A 192 -18.47 -5.35 4.62
N LYS A 193 -17.36 -5.44 3.91
CA LYS A 193 -16.29 -4.42 3.95
C LYS A 193 -16.73 -3.05 3.42
N LEU A 194 -17.78 -3.02 2.58
CA LEU A 194 -18.32 -1.79 2.00
C LEU A 194 -19.56 -1.24 2.74
N LYS A 195 -20.01 -1.89 3.84
CA LYS A 195 -21.33 -1.59 4.42
C LYS A 195 -21.38 -0.26 5.18
N ASN A 196 -20.42 0.01 6.02
CA ASN A 196 -20.43 1.12 6.98
C ASN A 196 -19.23 2.05 6.76
N LEU A 197 -18.81 2.26 5.52
CA LEU A 197 -17.74 3.18 5.18
C LEU A 197 -18.15 4.63 5.49
N ALA A 198 -17.24 5.42 6.03
CA ALA A 198 -17.36 6.88 6.03
C ALA A 198 -17.22 7.45 4.61
N GLY A 199 -16.39 6.84 3.78
CA GLY A 199 -16.18 7.19 2.38
C GLY A 199 -15.42 6.10 1.62
N LEU A 200 -15.46 6.21 0.29
CA LEU A 200 -14.69 5.38 -0.63
C LEU A 200 -13.90 6.28 -1.56
N VAL A 201 -12.61 6.03 -1.69
CA VAL A 201 -11.72 6.65 -2.68
C VAL A 201 -11.24 5.57 -3.62
N VAL A 202 -11.59 5.69 -4.90
CA VAL A 202 -11.10 4.81 -5.95
C VAL A 202 -9.95 5.52 -6.65
N GLY A 203 -8.78 4.96 -6.54
CA GLY A 203 -7.56 5.44 -7.19
C GLY A 203 -7.44 4.93 -8.62
N SER A 204 -6.22 4.83 -9.11
CA SER A 204 -5.97 4.33 -10.46
C SER A 204 -6.34 2.85 -10.59
N MET A 205 -6.91 2.49 -11.73
CA MET A 205 -7.16 1.14 -12.21
C MET A 205 -6.44 1.02 -13.55
N ASN A 206 -5.12 0.79 -13.49
CA ASN A 206 -4.24 0.85 -14.67
C ASN A 206 -4.11 -0.51 -15.34
N ASP A 207 -3.86 -0.49 -16.65
CA ASP A 207 -3.54 -1.68 -17.46
C ASP A 207 -4.57 -2.83 -17.29
N MET A 208 -5.85 -2.47 -17.21
CA MET A 208 -6.93 -3.44 -17.09
C MET A 208 -7.13 -4.21 -18.37
N HIS A 209 -7.34 -5.50 -18.26
CA HIS A 209 -7.60 -6.42 -19.37
C HIS A 209 -9.09 -6.77 -19.48
N ASP A 210 -9.55 -7.04 -20.71
CA ASP A 210 -10.89 -7.58 -20.94
C ASP A 210 -10.81 -8.93 -21.65
N ASN A 211 -11.91 -9.66 -21.68
CA ASN A 211 -12.02 -10.94 -22.39
C ASN A 211 -12.47 -10.73 -23.85
N GLU A 212 -12.42 -11.78 -24.67
CA GLU A 212 -12.96 -11.77 -26.04
C GLU A 212 -14.43 -11.34 -26.07
N VAL A 213 -15.23 -11.78 -25.08
CA VAL A 213 -16.56 -11.24 -24.82
C VAL A 213 -16.42 -10.11 -23.81
N PRO A 214 -16.65 -8.84 -24.22
CA PRO A 214 -16.39 -7.69 -23.35
C PRO A 214 -17.24 -7.67 -22.08
N CYS A 215 -16.64 -7.20 -21.00
CA CYS A 215 -17.34 -6.93 -19.74
C CYS A 215 -18.43 -5.85 -19.88
N GLY A 216 -18.26 -4.93 -20.84
CA GLY A 216 -19.20 -3.84 -21.11
C GLY A 216 -19.13 -2.68 -20.13
N LYS A 217 -18.19 -2.70 -19.20
CA LYS A 217 -17.90 -1.65 -18.22
C LYS A 217 -16.40 -1.51 -18.06
N ASN A 218 -15.91 -0.33 -17.74
CA ASN A 218 -14.55 -0.16 -17.27
C ASN A 218 -14.46 -0.40 -15.74
N ALA A 219 -13.25 -0.43 -15.20
CA ALA A 219 -13.03 -0.74 -13.77
C ALA A 219 -13.67 0.27 -12.80
N HIS A 220 -13.82 1.54 -13.20
CA HIS A 220 -14.47 2.54 -12.36
C HIS A 220 -16.02 2.47 -12.41
N GLU A 221 -16.57 1.84 -13.43
CA GLU A 221 -18.02 1.64 -13.60
C GLU A 221 -18.52 0.33 -12.93
N ILE A 222 -17.62 -0.56 -12.63
CA ILE A 222 -17.85 -1.79 -11.87
C ILE A 222 -18.07 -1.45 -10.39
#